data_d578c187809935d4307aafa3d284685d
#
_entry.id   d578c187809935d4307aafa3d284685d
#
_cell.length_a   1.000
_cell.length_b   1.000
_cell.length_c   1.000
_cell.angle_alpha   90.00
_cell.angle_beta   90.00
_cell.angle_gamma   90.00
#
_symmetry.space_group_name_H-M   'P 1'
#
loop_
_entity.id
_entity.type
_entity.pdbx_description
1 polymer ?
#
loop_
_entity_poly.entity_id
_entity_poly.type
_entity_poly.pdbx_seq_one_letter_code
_entity_poly.pdbx_strand_id
1 'polypeptide(L)'
;MARFSPGQTLLIDADDTLWENNIYFERAIAAFISFLDHHEHSPGEVRQMLNAVERETILSHGYGLTSFSRSLVDCFERLSPEPVTEEKREKIRGFAKTIAEQEIELLPEVKETLADLAMRHRLILMTKGDHAEQADKVERSGLRPHFSAVEIVAEKDATSYHAVMERHELKPNTTWMIGNSPKSDINPALAAGLHAVFLFHKDTWVLEHAAVDSAPEGQHLVELDAFAKLRDLF
;
A
#
# COMPACT_ATOMS: atom_id res chain seq x y z
N MET A 1 -4.11 29.92 2.56
CA MET A 1 -2.74 29.91 3.12
C MET A 1 -2.51 28.53 3.67
N ALA A 2 -1.37 27.90 3.38
CA ALA A 2 -1.00 26.59 3.94
C ALA A 2 -1.05 26.63 5.47
N ARG A 3 -1.54 25.56 6.08
CA ARG A 3 -1.69 25.44 7.54
C ARG A 3 -0.34 25.23 8.24
N PHE A 4 0.58 24.53 7.55
CA PHE A 4 1.92 24.26 8.07
C PHE A 4 2.99 24.97 7.24
N SER A 5 4.01 25.49 7.93
CA SER A 5 5.09 26.25 7.31
C SER A 5 5.97 25.39 6.39
N PRO A 6 6.60 25.99 5.35
CA PRO A 6 7.60 25.31 4.54
C PRO A 6 8.73 24.66 5.36
N GLY A 7 9.39 23.66 4.76
CA GLY A 7 10.50 22.94 5.40
C GLY A 7 10.09 21.68 6.16
N GLN A 8 8.83 21.21 5.99
CA GLN A 8 8.42 19.89 6.49
C GLN A 8 9.10 18.77 5.68
N THR A 9 9.22 17.58 6.27
CA THR A 9 9.50 16.34 5.55
C THR A 9 8.22 15.54 5.43
N LEU A 10 7.86 15.16 4.22
CA LEU A 10 6.68 14.38 3.91
C LEU A 10 7.11 12.98 3.46
N LEU A 11 6.89 11.98 4.31
CA LEU A 11 6.95 10.57 3.94
C LEU A 11 5.63 10.25 3.25
N ILE A 12 5.67 9.80 2.01
CA ILE A 12 4.46 9.59 1.21
C ILE A 12 4.42 8.12 0.78
N ASP A 13 3.33 7.45 1.12
CA ASP A 13 3.04 6.11 0.65
C ASP A 13 2.79 6.11 -0.86
N ALA A 14 2.80 4.92 -1.47
CA ALA A 14 2.70 4.75 -2.91
C ALA A 14 1.37 4.12 -3.35
N ASP A 15 1.15 2.85 -3.01
CA ASP A 15 0.02 2.05 -3.48
C ASP A 15 -1.31 2.56 -2.87
N ASP A 16 -2.30 2.87 -3.71
CA ASP A 16 -3.58 3.47 -3.32
C ASP A 16 -3.46 4.86 -2.63
N THR A 17 -2.27 5.48 -2.74
CA THR A 17 -1.98 6.84 -2.29
C THR A 17 -1.55 7.74 -3.46
N LEU A 18 -0.65 7.25 -4.32
CA LEU A 18 -0.16 7.94 -5.51
C LEU A 18 -0.75 7.36 -6.80
N TRP A 19 -1.04 6.08 -6.81
CA TRP A 19 -1.60 5.35 -7.96
C TRP A 19 -2.52 4.23 -7.50
N GLU A 20 -3.42 3.83 -8.38
CA GLU A 20 -4.30 2.69 -8.16
C GLU A 20 -3.49 1.39 -8.07
N ASN A 21 -3.77 0.58 -7.06
CA ASN A 21 -3.10 -0.71 -6.85
C ASN A 21 -4.08 -1.81 -6.48
N ASN A 22 -4.78 -1.72 -5.36
CA ASN A 22 -5.61 -2.81 -4.85
C ASN A 22 -6.76 -3.18 -5.80
N ILE A 23 -7.26 -2.24 -6.58
CA ILE A 23 -8.32 -2.53 -7.58
C ILE A 23 -7.91 -3.62 -8.58
N TYR A 24 -6.63 -3.72 -8.93
CA TYR A 24 -6.12 -4.75 -9.84
C TYR A 24 -6.08 -6.12 -9.17
N PHE A 25 -5.73 -6.17 -7.88
CA PHE A 25 -5.80 -7.39 -7.06
C PHE A 25 -7.25 -7.84 -6.91
N GLU A 26 -8.19 -6.95 -6.63
CA GLU A 26 -9.62 -7.26 -6.53
C GLU A 26 -10.18 -7.82 -7.85
N ARG A 27 -9.76 -7.28 -8.99
CA ARG A 27 -10.14 -7.82 -10.32
C ARG A 27 -9.60 -9.24 -10.54
N ALA A 28 -8.34 -9.49 -10.18
CA ALA A 28 -7.72 -10.82 -10.25
C ALA A 28 -8.42 -11.81 -9.31
N ILE A 29 -8.77 -11.38 -8.09
CA ILE A 29 -9.52 -12.18 -7.11
C ILE A 29 -10.92 -12.51 -7.64
N ALA A 30 -11.62 -11.53 -8.21
CA ALA A 30 -12.95 -11.77 -8.79
C ALA A 30 -12.89 -12.79 -9.95
N ALA A 31 -11.86 -12.70 -10.81
CA ALA A 31 -11.63 -13.67 -11.87
C ALA A 31 -11.30 -15.07 -11.32
N PHE A 32 -10.46 -15.15 -10.27
CA PHE A 32 -10.15 -16.38 -9.56
C PHE A 32 -11.39 -17.01 -8.94
N ILE A 33 -12.21 -16.24 -8.22
CA ILE A 33 -13.46 -16.70 -7.63
C ILE A 33 -14.41 -17.22 -8.72
N SER A 34 -14.54 -16.50 -9.84
CA SER A 34 -15.38 -16.92 -10.96
C SER A 34 -14.89 -18.19 -11.66
N PHE A 35 -13.60 -18.52 -11.53
CA PHE A 35 -13.02 -19.75 -12.06
C PHE A 35 -13.35 -20.99 -11.22
N LEU A 36 -13.65 -20.81 -9.93
CA LEU A 36 -14.02 -21.89 -9.03
C LEU A 36 -15.43 -22.41 -9.30
N ASP A 37 -15.63 -23.72 -9.06
CA ASP A 37 -16.98 -24.29 -9.05
C ASP A 37 -17.68 -23.94 -7.72
N HIS A 38 -18.80 -23.20 -7.82
CA HIS A 38 -19.54 -22.71 -6.66
C HIS A 38 -20.59 -23.69 -6.12
N HIS A 39 -20.57 -24.94 -6.53
CA HIS A 39 -21.45 -25.96 -5.95
C HIS A 39 -21.08 -26.32 -4.51
N GLU A 40 -19.79 -26.19 -4.16
CA GLU A 40 -19.26 -26.55 -2.83
C GLU A 40 -18.97 -25.32 -1.95
N HIS A 41 -18.53 -24.22 -2.54
CA HIS A 41 -18.14 -23.00 -1.81
C HIS A 41 -18.76 -21.75 -2.42
N SER A 42 -19.35 -20.92 -1.58
CA SER A 42 -19.84 -19.61 -2.01
C SER A 42 -18.66 -18.63 -2.28
N PRO A 43 -18.85 -17.60 -3.10
CA PRO A 43 -17.84 -16.56 -3.32
C PRO A 43 -17.29 -15.93 -2.03
N GLY A 44 -18.16 -15.76 -1.01
CA GLY A 44 -17.77 -15.23 0.29
C GLY A 44 -16.84 -16.14 1.08
N GLU A 45 -17.09 -17.46 1.06
CA GLU A 45 -16.22 -18.45 1.70
C GLU A 45 -14.85 -18.52 1.02
N VAL A 46 -14.83 -18.48 -0.32
CA VAL A 46 -13.57 -18.41 -1.09
C VAL A 46 -12.78 -17.18 -0.69
N ARG A 47 -13.42 -16.01 -0.62
CA ARG A 47 -12.77 -14.75 -0.22
C ARG A 47 -12.20 -14.82 1.19
N GLN A 48 -12.96 -15.36 2.15
CA GLN A 48 -12.49 -15.52 3.53
C GLN A 48 -11.29 -16.47 3.63
N MET A 49 -11.33 -17.59 2.89
CA MET A 49 -10.21 -18.52 2.82
C MET A 49 -8.97 -17.84 2.22
N LEU A 50 -9.12 -17.11 1.11
CA LEU A 50 -8.02 -16.40 0.47
C LEU A 50 -7.39 -15.38 1.44
N ASN A 51 -8.20 -14.57 2.12
CA ASN A 51 -7.69 -13.60 3.10
C ASN A 51 -6.90 -14.28 4.25
N ALA A 52 -7.31 -15.48 4.67
CA ALA A 52 -6.57 -16.24 5.68
C ALA A 52 -5.22 -16.74 5.14
N VAL A 53 -5.23 -17.30 3.93
CA VAL A 53 -4.02 -17.78 3.25
C VAL A 53 -3.05 -16.64 2.97
N GLU A 54 -3.52 -15.47 2.52
CA GLU A 54 -2.67 -14.30 2.30
C GLU A 54 -1.95 -13.87 3.58
N ARG A 55 -2.63 -13.85 4.74
CA ARG A 55 -1.98 -13.56 6.03
C ARG A 55 -0.85 -14.54 6.35
N GLU A 56 -1.07 -15.84 6.14
CA GLU A 56 -0.05 -16.88 6.38
C GLU A 56 1.12 -16.73 5.41
N THR A 57 0.83 -16.46 4.13
CA THR A 57 1.85 -16.32 3.07
C THR A 57 2.71 -15.08 3.31
N ILE A 58 2.11 -13.96 3.69
CA ILE A 58 2.84 -12.73 4.00
C ILE A 58 3.83 -12.93 5.15
N LEU A 59 3.43 -13.62 6.21
CA LEU A 59 4.30 -13.91 7.36
C LEU A 59 5.52 -14.76 6.97
N SER A 60 5.38 -15.65 5.98
CA SER A 60 6.44 -16.59 5.58
C SER A 60 7.25 -16.16 4.36
N HIS A 61 6.66 -15.37 3.45
CA HIS A 61 7.24 -15.03 2.15
C HIS A 61 7.24 -13.51 1.86
N GLY A 62 6.66 -12.69 2.74
CA GLY A 62 6.53 -11.25 2.52
C GLY A 62 5.42 -10.89 1.53
N TYR A 63 5.38 -9.63 1.15
CA TYR A 63 4.44 -9.07 0.17
C TYR A 63 4.93 -9.28 -1.27
N GLY A 64 4.06 -9.00 -2.24
CA GLY A 64 4.36 -8.98 -3.67
C GLY A 64 3.56 -9.97 -4.49
N LEU A 65 3.64 -9.86 -5.82
CA LEU A 65 2.87 -10.68 -6.76
C LEU A 65 3.19 -12.17 -6.66
N THR A 66 4.45 -12.52 -6.35
CA THR A 66 4.85 -13.92 -6.13
C THR A 66 4.12 -14.53 -4.93
N SER A 67 4.06 -13.80 -3.82
CA SER A 67 3.34 -14.21 -2.61
C SER A 67 1.82 -14.29 -2.87
N PHE A 68 1.27 -13.30 -3.56
CA PHE A 68 -0.14 -13.31 -3.95
C PHE A 68 -0.48 -14.50 -4.87
N SER A 69 0.34 -14.75 -5.89
CA SER A 69 0.17 -15.90 -6.79
C SER A 69 0.19 -17.24 -6.04
N ARG A 70 1.09 -17.37 -5.05
CA ARG A 70 1.13 -18.52 -4.15
C ARG A 70 -0.16 -18.64 -3.35
N SER A 71 -0.63 -17.54 -2.76
CA SER A 71 -1.88 -17.52 -1.98
C SER A 71 -3.09 -17.98 -2.78
N LEU A 72 -3.19 -17.60 -4.07
CA LEU A 72 -4.25 -18.08 -4.95
C LEU A 72 -4.19 -19.59 -5.15
N VAL A 73 -3.00 -20.15 -5.39
CA VAL A 73 -2.82 -21.60 -5.57
C VAL A 73 -3.14 -22.35 -4.28
N ASP A 74 -2.58 -21.92 -3.15
CA ASP A 74 -2.79 -22.55 -1.83
C ASP A 74 -4.28 -22.48 -1.41
N CYS A 75 -4.95 -21.37 -1.69
CA CYS A 75 -6.39 -21.21 -1.46
C CYS A 75 -7.17 -22.24 -2.30
N PHE A 76 -6.85 -22.36 -3.59
CA PHE A 76 -7.50 -23.33 -4.47
C PHE A 76 -7.27 -24.77 -3.99
N GLU A 77 -6.05 -25.12 -3.58
CA GLU A 77 -5.71 -26.47 -3.07
C GLU A 77 -6.48 -26.80 -1.78
N ARG A 78 -6.67 -25.84 -0.88
CA ARG A 78 -7.45 -26.03 0.36
C ARG A 78 -8.95 -26.20 0.11
N LEU A 79 -9.47 -25.60 -0.96
CA LEU A 79 -10.88 -25.67 -1.34
C LEU A 79 -11.19 -26.82 -2.30
N SER A 80 -10.18 -27.44 -2.91
CA SER A 80 -10.38 -28.51 -3.88
C SER A 80 -10.49 -29.86 -3.18
N PRO A 81 -11.55 -30.65 -3.47
CA PRO A 81 -11.69 -32.00 -2.92
C PRO A 81 -10.71 -33.01 -3.55
N GLU A 82 -10.14 -32.66 -4.71
CA GLU A 82 -9.24 -33.53 -5.48
C GLU A 82 -7.85 -32.89 -5.64
N PRO A 83 -6.80 -33.69 -5.88
CA PRO A 83 -5.47 -33.17 -6.18
C PRO A 83 -5.46 -32.21 -7.37
N VAL A 84 -4.86 -31.04 -7.18
CA VAL A 84 -4.81 -30.00 -8.21
C VAL A 84 -3.73 -30.32 -9.24
N THR A 85 -4.11 -30.33 -10.53
CA THR A 85 -3.17 -30.56 -11.64
C THR A 85 -2.28 -29.34 -11.87
N GLU A 86 -1.09 -29.54 -12.47
CA GLU A 86 -0.19 -28.43 -12.80
C GLU A 86 -0.81 -27.46 -13.82
N GLU A 87 -1.62 -27.96 -14.74
CA GLU A 87 -2.37 -27.10 -15.67
C GLU A 87 -3.31 -26.12 -14.94
N LYS A 88 -4.04 -26.61 -13.93
CA LYS A 88 -4.88 -25.76 -13.08
C LYS A 88 -4.06 -24.74 -12.28
N ARG A 89 -2.92 -25.18 -11.70
CA ARG A 89 -2.02 -24.25 -10.98
C ARG A 89 -1.52 -23.13 -11.90
N GLU A 90 -1.07 -23.45 -13.11
CA GLU A 90 -0.58 -22.44 -14.04
C GLU A 90 -1.68 -21.47 -14.46
N LYS A 91 -2.91 -21.96 -14.66
CA LYS A 91 -4.05 -21.10 -14.93
C LYS A 91 -4.34 -20.14 -13.77
N ILE A 92 -4.25 -20.61 -12.53
CA ILE A 92 -4.46 -19.79 -11.33
C ILE A 92 -3.34 -18.76 -11.19
N ARG A 93 -2.07 -19.12 -11.39
CA ARG A 93 -0.94 -18.18 -11.43
C ARG A 93 -1.14 -17.10 -12.49
N GLY A 94 -1.83 -17.43 -13.58
CA GLY A 94 -2.20 -16.47 -14.63
C GLY A 94 -3.00 -15.28 -14.13
N PHE A 95 -3.86 -15.45 -13.12
CA PHE A 95 -4.62 -14.32 -12.55
C PHE A 95 -3.70 -13.27 -11.91
N ALA A 96 -2.66 -13.68 -11.20
CA ALA A 96 -1.69 -12.76 -10.63
C ALA A 96 -0.81 -12.08 -11.69
N LYS A 97 -0.47 -12.77 -12.78
CA LYS A 97 0.32 -12.20 -13.89
C LYS A 97 -0.34 -10.99 -14.53
N THR A 98 -1.67 -10.97 -14.62
CA THR A 98 -2.42 -9.84 -15.20
C THR A 98 -2.18 -8.53 -14.46
N ILE A 99 -1.81 -8.58 -13.17
CA ILE A 99 -1.53 -7.39 -12.36
C ILE A 99 -0.20 -6.76 -12.78
N ALA A 100 0.84 -7.58 -13.05
CA ALA A 100 2.14 -7.10 -13.49
C ALA A 100 2.10 -6.35 -14.83
N GLU A 101 1.12 -6.67 -15.67
CA GLU A 101 0.94 -6.10 -17.00
C GLU A 101 0.17 -4.77 -16.99
N GLN A 102 -0.38 -4.36 -15.82
CA GLN A 102 -1.13 -3.10 -15.73
C GLN A 102 -0.20 -1.89 -15.86
N GLU A 103 -0.69 -0.86 -16.53
CA GLU A 103 -0.09 0.46 -16.49
C GLU A 103 -0.24 1.09 -15.10
N ILE A 104 0.69 1.96 -14.71
CA ILE A 104 0.56 2.71 -13.46
C ILE A 104 -0.44 3.84 -13.68
N GLU A 105 -1.63 3.71 -13.09
CA GLU A 105 -2.70 4.72 -13.15
C GLU A 105 -2.58 5.66 -11.95
N LEU A 106 -2.06 6.87 -12.19
CA LEU A 106 -1.93 7.87 -11.14
C LEU A 106 -3.30 8.32 -10.62
N LEU A 107 -3.40 8.51 -9.30
CA LEU A 107 -4.58 9.14 -8.72
C LEU A 107 -4.69 10.62 -9.16
N PRO A 108 -5.89 11.22 -9.10
CA PRO A 108 -6.12 12.57 -9.59
C PRO A 108 -5.18 13.61 -8.96
N GLU A 109 -4.63 14.48 -9.78
CA GLU A 109 -3.77 15.61 -9.41
C GLU A 109 -2.50 15.27 -8.60
N VAL A 110 -2.09 14.00 -8.55
CA VAL A 110 -0.89 13.56 -7.81
C VAL A 110 0.35 14.24 -8.32
N LYS A 111 0.58 14.23 -9.64
CA LYS A 111 1.80 14.77 -10.25
C LYS A 111 1.96 16.27 -10.00
N GLU A 112 0.89 17.03 -10.18
CA GLU A 112 0.88 18.47 -9.98
C GLU A 112 1.06 18.83 -8.50
N THR A 113 0.44 18.06 -7.60
CA THR A 113 0.55 18.26 -6.16
C THR A 113 1.97 17.95 -5.67
N LEU A 114 2.58 16.86 -6.12
CA LEU A 114 3.97 16.54 -5.79
C LEU A 114 4.93 17.60 -6.29
N ALA A 115 4.73 18.12 -7.51
CA ALA A 115 5.56 19.17 -8.07
C ALA A 115 5.49 20.46 -7.22
N ASP A 116 4.32 20.84 -6.77
CA ASP A 116 4.12 22.02 -5.89
C ASP A 116 4.74 21.80 -4.50
N LEU A 117 4.48 20.66 -3.86
CA LEU A 117 5.00 20.35 -2.54
C LEU A 117 6.54 20.23 -2.53
N ALA A 118 7.15 19.68 -3.57
CA ALA A 118 8.60 19.54 -3.68
C ALA A 118 9.34 20.89 -3.71
N MET A 119 8.69 21.99 -4.06
CA MET A 119 9.28 23.32 -4.01
C MET A 119 9.45 23.85 -2.59
N ARG A 120 8.69 23.34 -1.63
CA ARG A 120 8.58 23.88 -0.26
C ARG A 120 8.96 22.88 0.82
N HIS A 121 8.92 21.59 0.51
CA HIS A 121 9.07 20.48 1.46
C HIS A 121 10.04 19.43 0.92
N ARG A 122 10.62 18.66 1.82
CA ARG A 122 11.39 17.47 1.46
C ARG A 122 10.42 16.31 1.29
N LEU A 123 10.37 15.71 0.12
CA LEU A 123 9.53 14.54 -0.16
C LEU A 123 10.38 13.27 -0.16
N ILE A 124 9.92 12.24 0.54
CA ILE A 124 10.49 10.89 0.56
C ILE A 124 9.35 9.92 0.29
N LEU A 125 9.46 9.10 -0.75
CA LEU A 125 8.52 8.02 -0.95
C LEU A 125 8.84 6.90 0.04
N MET A 126 7.84 6.40 0.77
CA MET A 126 8.00 5.28 1.70
C MET A 126 6.92 4.25 1.44
N THR A 127 7.28 3.14 0.83
CA THR A 127 6.37 2.03 0.50
C THR A 127 6.85 0.73 1.11
N LYS A 128 5.95 -0.25 1.25
CA LYS A 128 6.29 -1.61 1.68
C LYS A 128 6.05 -2.63 0.57
N GLY A 129 6.81 -3.71 0.57
CA GLY A 129 6.60 -4.80 -0.37
C GLY A 129 7.89 -5.43 -0.87
N ASP A 130 7.78 -6.19 -1.96
CA ASP A 130 8.95 -6.68 -2.69
C ASP A 130 9.74 -5.51 -3.28
N HIS A 131 11.04 -5.50 -3.01
CA HIS A 131 11.90 -4.37 -3.38
C HIS A 131 11.95 -4.15 -4.89
N ALA A 132 12.05 -5.21 -5.69
CA ALA A 132 12.16 -5.10 -7.13
C ALA A 132 10.83 -4.65 -7.75
N GLU A 133 9.71 -5.19 -7.27
CA GLU A 133 8.37 -4.80 -7.73
C GLU A 133 8.07 -3.33 -7.41
N GLN A 134 8.35 -2.88 -6.18
CA GLN A 134 8.10 -1.50 -5.79
C GLN A 134 9.03 -0.51 -6.51
N ALA A 135 10.31 -0.86 -6.68
CA ALA A 135 11.24 -0.03 -7.44
C ALA A 135 10.80 0.14 -8.90
N ASP A 136 10.36 -0.96 -9.56
CA ASP A 136 9.81 -0.91 -10.92
C ASP A 136 8.58 -0.01 -11.03
N LYS A 137 7.62 -0.13 -10.10
CA LYS A 137 6.44 0.74 -10.06
C LYS A 137 6.82 2.22 -9.91
N VAL A 138 7.75 2.55 -9.04
CA VAL A 138 8.22 3.93 -8.83
C VAL A 138 8.81 4.50 -10.12
N GLU A 139 9.64 3.74 -10.84
CA GLU A 139 10.21 4.18 -12.10
C GLU A 139 9.14 4.35 -13.20
N ARG A 140 8.27 3.37 -13.35
CA ARG A 140 7.17 3.40 -14.33
C ARG A 140 6.14 4.50 -14.08
N SER A 141 5.94 4.90 -12.82
CA SER A 141 5.05 6.01 -12.46
C SER A 141 5.52 7.37 -12.99
N GLY A 142 6.82 7.51 -13.27
CA GLY A 142 7.44 8.78 -13.64
C GLY A 142 7.49 9.80 -12.49
N LEU A 143 7.15 9.41 -11.26
CA LEU A 143 7.13 10.31 -10.10
C LEU A 143 8.47 10.39 -9.36
N ARG A 144 9.42 9.47 -9.64
CA ARG A 144 10.73 9.40 -8.96
C ARG A 144 11.44 10.76 -8.83
N PRO A 145 11.41 11.67 -9.84
CA PRO A 145 12.10 12.96 -9.77
C PRO A 145 11.57 13.92 -8.70
N HIS A 146 10.34 13.73 -8.18
CA HIS A 146 9.78 14.58 -7.12
C HIS A 146 10.29 14.21 -5.73
N PHE A 147 10.90 13.04 -5.56
CA PHE A 147 11.34 12.52 -4.28
C PHE A 147 12.85 12.65 -4.10
N SER A 148 13.27 13.16 -2.94
CA SER A 148 14.67 13.21 -2.54
C SER A 148 15.25 11.81 -2.24
N ALA A 149 14.39 10.88 -1.81
CA ALA A 149 14.73 9.48 -1.54
C ALA A 149 13.51 8.58 -1.76
N VAL A 150 13.77 7.28 -1.94
CA VAL A 150 12.78 6.21 -2.00
C VAL A 150 13.17 5.16 -0.97
N GLU A 151 12.28 4.86 -0.04
CA GLU A 151 12.41 3.85 0.99
C GLU A 151 11.42 2.72 0.71
N ILE A 152 11.93 1.54 0.43
CA ILE A 152 11.15 0.33 0.26
C ILE A 152 11.45 -0.56 1.46
N VAL A 153 10.45 -0.77 2.31
CA VAL A 153 10.59 -1.53 3.56
C VAL A 153 9.81 -2.85 3.49
N ALA A 154 10.24 -3.82 4.27
CA ALA A 154 9.54 -5.10 4.34
C ALA A 154 8.19 -4.97 5.07
N GLU A 155 8.13 -4.12 6.10
CA GLU A 155 6.92 -3.78 6.84
C GLU A 155 6.97 -2.33 7.31
N LYS A 156 5.82 -1.68 7.40
CA LYS A 156 5.66 -0.34 7.97
C LYS A 156 5.18 -0.47 9.42
N ASP A 157 6.12 -0.56 10.33
CA ASP A 157 5.92 -0.55 11.77
C ASP A 157 6.73 0.59 12.43
N ALA A 158 6.55 0.82 13.72
CA ALA A 158 7.28 1.87 14.43
C ALA A 158 8.80 1.71 14.30
N THR A 159 9.32 0.49 14.21
CA THR A 159 10.75 0.20 14.06
C THR A 159 11.26 0.69 12.70
N SER A 160 10.54 0.39 11.62
CA SER A 160 10.90 0.84 10.27
C SER A 160 10.83 2.37 10.14
N TYR A 161 9.83 3.01 10.77
CA TYR A 161 9.76 4.48 10.82
C TYR A 161 10.96 5.07 11.55
N HIS A 162 11.35 4.54 12.72
CA HIS A 162 12.55 5.00 13.42
C HIS A 162 13.82 4.81 12.60
N ALA A 163 13.98 3.68 11.90
CA ALA A 163 15.13 3.43 11.04
C ALA A 163 15.20 4.42 9.86
N VAL A 164 14.07 4.75 9.23
CA VAL A 164 13.98 5.76 8.17
C VAL A 164 14.30 7.15 8.71
N MET A 165 13.77 7.49 9.89
CA MET A 165 14.05 8.76 10.54
C MET A 165 15.55 8.93 10.85
N GLU A 166 16.19 7.91 11.39
CA GLU A 166 17.63 7.91 11.67
C GLU A 166 18.46 8.06 10.38
N ARG A 167 18.16 7.24 9.36
CA ARG A 167 18.86 7.26 8.07
C ARG A 167 18.84 8.61 7.39
N HIS A 168 17.72 9.31 7.48
CA HIS A 168 17.51 10.60 6.82
C HIS A 168 17.63 11.80 7.74
N GLU A 169 18.02 11.60 9.00
CA GLU A 169 18.17 12.62 10.03
C GLU A 169 16.88 13.45 10.23
N LEU A 170 15.72 12.77 10.25
CA LEU A 170 14.41 13.42 10.33
C LEU A 170 14.06 13.80 11.76
N LYS A 171 13.40 14.94 11.90
CA LYS A 171 12.89 15.42 13.19
C LYS A 171 11.40 15.10 13.32
N PRO A 172 10.95 14.39 14.36
CA PRO A 172 9.56 13.99 14.52
C PRO A 172 8.56 15.14 14.35
N ASN A 173 8.83 16.28 14.97
CA ASN A 173 7.93 17.45 14.99
C ASN A 173 7.82 18.22 13.65
N THR A 174 8.54 17.82 12.63
CA THR A 174 8.47 18.39 11.26
C THR A 174 8.36 17.30 10.20
N THR A 175 8.07 16.06 10.62
CA THR A 175 7.94 14.92 9.71
C THR A 175 6.52 14.37 9.76
N TRP A 176 5.97 14.12 8.60
CA TRP A 176 4.61 13.62 8.38
C TRP A 176 4.64 12.32 7.61
N MET A 177 3.78 11.39 7.95
CA MET A 177 3.42 10.27 7.09
C MET A 177 2.08 10.57 6.42
N ILE A 178 2.02 10.37 5.11
CA ILE A 178 0.85 10.59 4.27
C ILE A 178 0.52 9.26 3.57
N GLY A 179 -0.65 8.69 3.82
CA GLY A 179 -1.03 7.43 3.21
C GLY A 179 -2.47 7.03 3.51
N ASN A 180 -2.90 5.92 2.88
CA ASN A 180 -4.27 5.42 2.93
C ASN A 180 -4.50 4.28 3.93
N SER A 181 -3.44 3.73 4.53
CA SER A 181 -3.54 2.59 5.43
C SER A 181 -3.49 3.01 6.90
N PRO A 182 -4.58 2.85 7.68
CA PRO A 182 -4.52 3.02 9.12
C PRO A 182 -3.48 2.13 9.79
N LYS A 183 -3.36 0.86 9.33
CA LYS A 183 -2.48 -0.14 9.93
C LYS A 183 -1.00 0.12 9.65
N SER A 184 -0.65 0.55 8.44
CA SER A 184 0.75 0.65 8.00
C SER A 184 1.26 2.08 7.94
N ASP A 185 0.40 3.06 7.62
CA ASP A 185 0.82 4.45 7.48
C ASP A 185 0.54 5.25 8.74
N ILE A 186 -0.69 5.20 9.25
CA ILE A 186 -1.14 6.18 10.24
C ILE A 186 -0.72 5.78 11.66
N ASN A 187 -1.22 4.63 12.14
CA ASN A 187 -1.00 4.22 13.52
C ASN A 187 0.49 4.02 13.85
N PRO A 188 1.31 3.33 13.02
CA PRO A 188 2.72 3.16 13.33
C PRO A 188 3.54 4.45 13.18
N ALA A 189 3.16 5.39 12.30
CA ALA A 189 3.79 6.70 12.23
C ALA A 189 3.51 7.52 13.50
N LEU A 190 2.25 7.54 13.97
CA LEU A 190 1.90 8.17 15.25
C LEU A 190 2.66 7.51 16.41
N ALA A 191 2.75 6.19 16.44
CA ALA A 191 3.51 5.45 17.47
C ALA A 191 5.02 5.77 17.43
N ALA A 192 5.56 6.10 16.24
CA ALA A 192 6.95 6.54 16.07
C ALA A 192 7.17 8.03 16.37
N GLY A 193 6.15 8.77 16.78
CA GLY A 193 6.25 10.19 17.15
C GLY A 193 6.03 11.16 15.98
N LEU A 194 5.66 10.69 14.80
CA LEU A 194 5.43 11.52 13.62
C LEU A 194 4.03 12.11 13.61
N HIS A 195 3.82 13.13 12.79
CA HIS A 195 2.49 13.56 12.36
C HIS A 195 1.95 12.63 11.27
N ALA A 196 0.63 12.62 11.07
CA ALA A 196 0.01 11.79 10.04
C ALA A 196 -1.07 12.55 9.24
N VAL A 197 -1.16 12.22 7.95
CA VAL A 197 -2.29 12.57 7.09
C VAL A 197 -2.90 11.26 6.57
N PHE A 198 -4.12 11.01 6.98
CA PHE A 198 -4.90 9.87 6.48
C PHE A 198 -5.63 10.31 5.20
N LEU A 199 -5.27 9.68 4.09
CA LEU A 199 -5.95 9.84 2.80
C LEU A 199 -6.90 8.68 2.61
N PHE A 200 -8.20 8.93 2.75
CA PHE A 200 -9.18 7.88 2.53
C PHE A 200 -9.18 7.41 1.08
N HIS A 201 -8.99 6.10 0.88
CA HIS A 201 -9.14 5.42 -0.40
C HIS A 201 -10.18 4.30 -0.28
N LYS A 202 -11.19 4.31 -1.17
CA LYS A 202 -12.35 3.39 -1.10
C LYS A 202 -11.96 1.92 -1.25
N ASP A 203 -10.91 1.66 -2.03
CA ASP A 203 -10.42 0.33 -2.36
C ASP A 203 -9.18 -0.08 -1.54
N THR A 204 -8.94 0.56 -0.38
CA THR A 204 -7.86 0.15 0.53
C THR A 204 -7.98 -1.34 0.86
N TRP A 205 -6.88 -2.07 0.74
CA TRP A 205 -6.85 -3.51 0.97
C TRP A 205 -7.37 -3.89 2.36
N VAL A 206 -8.22 -4.92 2.41
CA VAL A 206 -8.88 -5.33 3.67
C VAL A 206 -7.91 -5.69 4.80
N LEU A 207 -6.70 -6.16 4.48
CA LEU A 207 -5.68 -6.48 5.48
C LEU A 207 -4.94 -5.24 6.02
N GLU A 208 -5.17 -4.08 5.43
CA GLU A 208 -4.67 -2.77 5.87
C GLU A 208 -5.69 -1.99 6.71
N HIS A 209 -6.91 -2.51 6.83
CA HIS A 209 -7.93 -1.89 7.68
C HIS A 209 -7.59 -2.04 9.16
N ALA A 210 -7.66 -0.95 9.87
CA ALA A 210 -7.62 -0.87 11.34
C ALA A 210 -8.42 0.35 11.80
N ALA A 211 -8.74 0.42 13.08
CA ALA A 211 -9.20 1.69 13.66
C ALA A 211 -8.05 2.70 13.59
N VAL A 212 -8.38 3.94 13.26
CA VAL A 212 -7.41 5.04 13.27
C VAL A 212 -7.21 5.47 14.73
N ASP A 213 -5.96 5.45 15.20
CA ASP A 213 -5.62 5.89 16.55
C ASP A 213 -5.71 7.43 16.65
N SER A 214 -6.06 7.92 17.83
CA SER A 214 -5.99 9.37 18.08
C SER A 214 -4.54 9.83 18.16
N ALA A 215 -4.26 11.01 17.61
CA ALA A 215 -2.92 11.59 17.69
C ALA A 215 -2.54 11.87 19.17
N PRO A 216 -1.36 11.42 19.63
CA PRO A 216 -0.82 11.79 20.92
C PRO A 216 -0.63 13.32 21.07
N GLU A 217 -0.46 13.78 22.31
CA GLU A 217 -0.20 15.21 22.58
C GLU A 217 1.06 15.69 21.82
N GLY A 218 0.93 16.82 21.14
CA GLY A 218 2.00 17.41 20.32
C GLY A 218 2.09 16.87 18.89
N GLN A 219 1.35 15.82 18.56
CA GLN A 219 1.24 15.30 17.20
C GLN A 219 -0.04 15.80 16.51
N HIS A 220 -0.06 15.75 15.20
CA HIS A 220 -1.22 16.08 14.40
C HIS A 220 -1.66 14.86 13.58
N LEU A 221 -2.97 14.65 13.52
CA LEU A 221 -3.62 13.76 12.57
C LEU A 221 -4.62 14.58 11.77
N VAL A 222 -4.51 14.53 10.46
CA VAL A 222 -5.43 15.19 9.53
C VAL A 222 -6.01 14.14 8.60
N GLU A 223 -7.32 14.20 8.37
CA GLU A 223 -8.01 13.34 7.42
C GLU A 223 -8.35 14.13 6.16
N LEU A 224 -8.02 13.60 5.00
CA LEU A 224 -8.31 14.17 3.70
C LEU A 224 -8.92 13.11 2.78
N ASP A 225 -9.75 13.54 1.86
CA ASP A 225 -10.43 12.70 0.87
C ASP A 225 -9.83 12.82 -0.56
N ALA A 226 -8.79 13.64 -0.72
CA ALA A 226 -8.10 13.82 -1.99
C ALA A 226 -6.65 14.27 -1.78
N PHE A 227 -5.74 13.72 -2.59
CA PHE A 227 -4.31 14.05 -2.54
C PHE A 227 -4.04 15.54 -2.82
N ALA A 228 -4.80 16.14 -3.72
CA ALA A 228 -4.68 17.56 -4.07
C ALA A 228 -4.86 18.53 -2.88
N LYS A 229 -5.64 18.14 -1.86
CA LYS A 229 -5.85 18.96 -0.64
C LYS A 229 -4.60 19.11 0.23
N LEU A 230 -3.55 18.34 -0.03
CA LEU A 230 -2.25 18.53 0.61
C LEU A 230 -1.66 19.93 0.33
N ARG A 231 -1.95 20.51 -0.83
CA ARG A 231 -1.53 21.90 -1.18
C ARG A 231 -2.10 22.95 -0.25
N ASP A 232 -3.28 22.71 0.33
CA ASP A 232 -3.91 23.64 1.28
C ASP A 232 -3.39 23.41 2.71
N LEU A 233 -2.85 22.23 2.97
CA LEU A 233 -2.33 21.84 4.27
C LEU A 233 -0.87 22.28 4.43
N PHE A 234 -0.08 22.09 3.39
CA PHE A 234 1.36 22.35 3.30
C PHE A 234 1.67 23.44 2.27
#